data_790f8fd506b8b3e5ec28ad7b64b13b9a
#
_entry.id   790f8fd506b8b3e5ec28ad7b64b13b9a
#
_cell.length_a   1.000
_cell.length_b   1.000
_cell.length_c   1.000
_cell.angle_alpha   90.00
_cell.angle_beta   90.00
_cell.angle_gamma   90.00
#
_symmetry.space_group_name_H-M   'P 1'
#
loop_
_entity.id
_entity.type
_entity.pdbx_description
1 polymer ?
#
loop_
_entity_poly.entity_id
_entity_poly.type
_entity_poly.pdbx_seq_one_letter_code
_entity_poly.pdbx_strand_id
1 'polypeptide(L)'
;YDRPVVTQVLPLENYDPAEEYHQDYLDKNPGGYCHIPGAAFARAKDYTAREEPAYERKSPGELREALTDLQYRVTQESATETPFQNEYWDEFRSGIYVDVTTGQPLFVSTDKFESGCGWPSFSKPIDDALLAELPDDSLLRHRTEVRSKAGDAHLGHVFDDGPRELGGLRYCINSASLRFVPREEMEARGYGKYLPLLK
;
A
#
# COMPACT_ATOMS: atom_id res chain seq x y z
N TYR A 1 3.20 -31.58 16.27
CA TYR A 1 1.76 -31.29 16.04
C TYR A 1 1.37 -31.89 14.71
N ASP A 2 0.40 -32.83 14.68
CA ASP A 2 -0.09 -33.49 13.45
C ASP A 2 -1.13 -32.69 12.66
N ARG A 3 -1.32 -31.43 13.02
CA ARG A 3 -2.26 -30.51 12.35
C ARG A 3 -1.57 -29.20 12.02
N PRO A 4 -1.87 -28.60 10.87
CA PRO A 4 -1.36 -27.27 10.56
C PRO A 4 -1.87 -26.25 11.60
N VAL A 5 -0.96 -25.47 12.17
CA VAL A 5 -1.33 -24.36 13.04
C VAL A 5 -1.75 -23.20 12.14
N VAL A 6 -3.02 -22.82 12.22
CA VAL A 6 -3.56 -21.64 11.52
C VAL A 6 -3.56 -20.48 12.51
N THR A 7 -2.71 -19.50 12.25
CA THR A 7 -2.73 -18.24 13.02
C THR A 7 -3.56 -17.23 12.24
N GLN A 8 -4.63 -16.76 12.86
CA GLN A 8 -5.46 -15.70 12.32
C GLN A 8 -5.03 -14.37 12.94
N VAL A 9 -4.66 -13.40 12.11
CA VAL A 9 -4.40 -12.04 12.55
C VAL A 9 -5.69 -11.24 12.34
N LEU A 10 -6.26 -10.77 13.44
CA LEU A 10 -7.50 -9.98 13.43
C LEU A 10 -7.20 -8.58 13.97
N PRO A 11 -8.04 -7.58 13.64
CA PRO A 11 -7.99 -6.28 14.30
C PRO A 11 -8.08 -6.45 15.83
N LEU A 12 -7.31 -5.65 16.55
CA LEU A 12 -7.29 -5.68 18.00
C LEU A 12 -8.60 -5.09 18.55
N GLU A 13 -9.53 -5.97 18.91
CA GLU A 13 -10.77 -5.61 19.58
C GLU A 13 -10.69 -6.04 21.05
N ASN A 14 -11.17 -5.20 21.97
CA ASN A 14 -11.23 -5.48 23.39
C ASN A 14 -9.86 -5.80 24.03
N TYR A 15 -8.87 -4.91 23.79
CA TYR A 15 -7.57 -5.03 24.44
C TYR A 15 -7.65 -4.62 25.91
N ASP A 16 -7.43 -5.59 26.79
CA ASP A 16 -7.18 -5.33 28.22
C ASP A 16 -5.65 -5.37 28.44
N PRO A 17 -5.03 -4.27 28.92
CA PRO A 17 -3.62 -4.29 29.26
C PRO A 17 -3.37 -5.33 30.36
N ALA A 18 -2.24 -6.05 30.27
CA ALA A 18 -1.84 -6.95 31.35
C ALA A 18 -1.73 -6.20 32.68
N GLU A 19 -1.95 -6.91 33.79
CA GLU A 19 -1.80 -6.32 35.12
C GLU A 19 -0.42 -5.71 35.27
N GLU A 20 -0.31 -4.63 36.05
CA GLU A 20 0.90 -3.81 36.19
C GLU A 20 2.15 -4.64 36.56
N TYR A 21 2.01 -5.76 37.28
CA TYR A 21 3.15 -6.60 37.64
C TYR A 21 3.65 -7.45 36.46
N HIS A 22 2.85 -7.72 35.43
CA HIS A 22 3.27 -8.39 34.21
C HIS A 22 3.92 -7.44 33.20
N GLN A 23 3.60 -6.16 33.28
CA GLN A 23 4.22 -5.17 32.42
C GLN A 23 5.67 -4.97 32.85
N ASP A 24 6.59 -5.00 31.89
CA ASP A 24 8.03 -4.84 32.12
C ASP A 24 8.59 -5.88 33.12
N TYR A 25 7.97 -7.09 33.16
CA TYR A 25 8.31 -8.13 34.15
C TYR A 25 9.81 -8.47 34.16
N LEU A 26 10.43 -8.61 32.99
CA LEU A 26 11.85 -8.96 32.90
C LEU A 26 12.78 -7.80 33.28
N ASP A 27 12.35 -6.57 33.08
CA ASP A 27 13.10 -5.38 33.53
C ASP A 27 13.06 -5.26 35.07
N LYS A 28 11.91 -5.59 35.65
CA LYS A 28 11.71 -5.63 37.13
C LYS A 28 12.36 -6.87 37.76
N ASN A 29 12.48 -7.97 37.03
CA ASN A 29 12.99 -9.27 37.47
C ASN A 29 14.02 -9.82 36.47
N PRO A 30 15.26 -9.35 36.45
CA PRO A 30 16.27 -9.75 35.46
C PRO A 30 16.58 -11.25 35.42
N GLY A 31 16.30 -11.99 36.49
CA GLY A 31 16.41 -13.45 36.58
C GLY A 31 15.07 -14.18 36.42
N GLY A 32 14.02 -13.50 36.06
CA GLY A 32 12.69 -14.07 35.88
C GLY A 32 12.61 -15.05 34.73
N TYR A 33 11.71 -16.04 34.82
CA TYR A 33 11.49 -17.02 33.75
C TYR A 33 10.62 -16.41 32.65
N CYS A 34 11.14 -16.44 31.43
CA CYS A 34 10.36 -16.20 30.21
C CYS A 34 10.71 -17.27 29.19
N HIS A 35 9.69 -17.91 28.60
CA HIS A 35 9.89 -18.95 27.57
C HIS A 35 10.32 -18.37 26.19
N ILE A 36 10.32 -17.04 26.05
CA ILE A 36 10.78 -16.35 24.83
C ILE A 36 12.29 -16.11 24.99
N PRO A 37 13.15 -16.63 24.07
CA PRO A 37 14.58 -16.40 24.15
C PRO A 37 14.92 -14.91 24.08
N GLY A 38 15.89 -14.45 24.90
CA GLY A 38 16.32 -13.04 24.92
C GLY A 38 16.71 -12.48 23.55
N ALA A 39 17.25 -13.32 22.66
CA ALA A 39 17.53 -12.95 21.27
C ALA A 39 16.27 -12.56 20.45
N ALA A 40 15.09 -13.05 20.83
CA ALA A 40 13.83 -12.66 20.19
C ALA A 40 13.38 -11.25 20.60
N PHE A 41 13.65 -10.87 21.86
CA PHE A 41 13.41 -9.50 22.33
C PHE A 41 14.35 -8.49 21.67
N ALA A 42 15.64 -8.85 21.47
CA ALA A 42 16.56 -7.99 20.75
C ALA A 42 16.09 -7.75 19.31
N ARG A 43 15.64 -8.80 18.62
CA ARG A 43 15.05 -8.67 17.26
C ARG A 43 13.77 -7.85 17.24
N ALA A 44 12.91 -7.97 18.27
CA ALA A 44 11.70 -7.18 18.38
C ALA A 44 12.02 -5.69 18.60
N LYS A 45 13.03 -5.37 19.41
CA LYS A 45 13.51 -3.98 19.60
C LYS A 45 14.05 -3.39 18.28
N ASP A 46 14.83 -4.16 17.52
CA ASP A 46 15.29 -3.73 16.19
C ASP A 46 14.15 -3.55 15.19
N TYR A 47 13.08 -4.35 15.31
CA TYR A 47 11.89 -4.25 14.46
C TYR A 47 11.04 -3.03 14.80
N THR A 48 10.86 -2.72 16.09
CA THR A 48 10.09 -1.54 16.52
C THR A 48 10.86 -0.22 16.34
N ALA A 49 12.19 -0.27 16.29
CA ALA A 49 13.03 0.91 16.05
C ALA A 49 13.18 1.30 14.57
N ARG A 50 12.70 0.48 13.65
CA ARG A 50 12.57 0.89 12.26
C ARG A 50 11.31 1.76 12.17
N GLU A 51 11.47 3.05 12.36
CA GLU A 51 10.44 4.02 12.03
C GLU A 51 9.95 3.72 10.60
N GLU A 52 8.68 3.36 10.47
CA GLU A 52 8.06 3.27 9.15
C GLU A 52 8.24 4.63 8.49
N PRO A 53 8.68 4.71 7.23
CA PRO A 53 8.80 5.99 6.56
C PRO A 53 7.45 6.70 6.64
N ALA A 54 7.42 7.86 7.26
CA ALA A 54 6.23 8.68 7.31
C ALA A 54 5.94 9.18 5.89
N TYR A 55 4.87 8.66 5.29
CA TYR A 55 4.38 9.12 3.99
C TYR A 55 3.50 10.34 4.22
N GLU A 56 4.11 11.53 4.18
CA GLU A 56 3.42 12.78 4.48
C GLU A 56 2.95 13.47 3.19
N ARG A 57 1.79 14.13 3.31
CA ARG A 57 1.26 14.98 2.25
C ARG A 57 2.16 16.19 2.06
N LYS A 58 2.62 16.42 0.85
CA LYS A 58 3.40 17.59 0.48
C LYS A 58 2.50 18.78 0.18
N SER A 59 3.03 19.97 0.37
CA SER A 59 2.35 21.21 -0.02
C SER A 59 2.17 21.32 -1.54
N PRO A 60 1.17 22.06 -2.03
CA PRO A 60 0.98 22.28 -3.48
C PRO A 60 2.20 22.85 -4.19
N GLY A 61 3.00 23.68 -3.52
CA GLY A 61 4.24 24.23 -4.06
C GLY A 61 5.29 23.15 -4.30
N GLU A 62 5.55 22.31 -3.28
CA GLU A 62 6.48 21.18 -3.39
C GLU A 62 6.04 20.17 -4.46
N LEU A 63 4.73 19.93 -4.58
CA LEU A 63 4.21 19.03 -5.62
C LEU A 63 4.40 19.62 -7.02
N ARG A 64 4.24 20.94 -7.22
CA ARG A 64 4.47 21.58 -8.52
C ARG A 64 5.94 21.54 -8.93
N GLU A 65 6.85 21.59 -7.98
CA GLU A 65 8.30 21.48 -8.26
C GLU A 65 8.74 20.03 -8.51
N ALA A 66 8.10 19.04 -7.84
CA ALA A 66 8.51 17.65 -7.88
C ALA A 66 7.85 16.83 -8.98
N LEU A 67 6.66 17.22 -9.44
CA LEU A 67 5.85 16.46 -10.39
C LEU A 67 5.90 17.09 -11.78
N THR A 68 5.74 16.25 -12.80
CA THR A 68 5.45 16.74 -14.14
C THR A 68 4.05 17.38 -14.22
N ASP A 69 3.79 18.20 -15.23
CA ASP A 69 2.46 18.82 -15.42
C ASP A 69 1.34 17.77 -15.47
N LEU A 70 1.59 16.63 -16.15
CA LEU A 70 0.60 15.54 -16.21
C LEU A 70 0.37 14.90 -14.84
N GLN A 71 1.43 14.58 -14.10
CA GLN A 71 1.33 14.00 -12.77
C GLN A 71 0.59 14.95 -11.82
N TYR A 72 0.89 16.24 -11.86
CA TYR A 72 0.20 17.22 -11.04
C TYR A 72 -1.30 17.31 -11.38
N ARG A 73 -1.64 17.42 -12.66
CA ARG A 73 -3.03 17.48 -13.11
C ARG A 73 -3.81 16.23 -12.75
N VAL A 74 -3.22 15.05 -12.90
CA VAL A 74 -3.87 13.80 -12.52
C VAL A 74 -4.06 13.72 -11.02
N THR A 75 -3.01 13.94 -10.22
CA THR A 75 -3.07 13.71 -8.77
C THR A 75 -3.82 14.81 -8.00
N GLN A 76 -3.74 16.08 -8.46
CA GLN A 76 -4.27 17.23 -7.74
C GLN A 76 -5.53 17.85 -8.36
N GLU A 77 -5.73 17.66 -9.68
CA GLU A 77 -6.87 18.24 -10.42
C GLU A 77 -7.80 17.15 -10.96
N SER A 78 -7.64 15.90 -10.52
CA SER A 78 -8.44 14.72 -10.90
C SER A 78 -8.56 14.53 -12.42
N ALA A 79 -7.51 14.89 -13.17
CA ALA A 79 -7.44 14.63 -14.61
C ALA A 79 -7.24 13.13 -14.88
N THR A 80 -7.56 12.71 -16.09
CA THR A 80 -7.33 11.34 -16.57
C THR A 80 -6.38 11.38 -17.77
N GLU A 81 -5.38 10.53 -17.78
CA GLU A 81 -4.46 10.37 -18.91
C GLU A 81 -5.09 9.56 -20.06
N THR A 82 -4.45 9.58 -21.23
CA THR A 82 -4.97 8.90 -22.42
C THR A 82 -4.81 7.38 -22.31
N PRO A 83 -5.85 6.58 -22.61
CA PRO A 83 -5.76 5.12 -22.59
C PRO A 83 -4.74 4.63 -23.61
N PHE A 84 -4.00 3.56 -23.30
CA PHE A 84 -2.95 2.95 -24.11
C PHE A 84 -1.78 3.87 -24.47
N GLN A 85 -1.74 5.10 -23.93
CA GLN A 85 -0.68 6.08 -24.15
C GLN A 85 -0.13 6.59 -22.80
N ASN A 86 -0.01 5.69 -21.84
CA ASN A 86 0.52 5.95 -20.51
C ASN A 86 1.57 4.90 -20.14
N GLU A 87 2.36 5.19 -19.13
CA GLU A 87 3.64 4.49 -18.89
C GLU A 87 3.45 3.04 -18.43
N TYR A 88 2.39 2.72 -17.66
CA TYR A 88 2.28 1.43 -16.98
C TYR A 88 1.09 0.58 -17.42
N TRP A 89 0.38 0.91 -18.48
CA TRP A 89 -0.75 0.08 -18.92
C TRP A 89 -0.31 -1.35 -19.29
N ASP A 90 0.88 -1.51 -19.88
CA ASP A 90 1.50 -2.78 -20.30
C ASP A 90 2.77 -3.15 -19.50
N GLU A 91 3.02 -2.51 -18.35
CA GLU A 91 4.14 -2.83 -17.47
C GLU A 91 3.79 -4.01 -16.56
N PHE A 92 4.40 -5.19 -16.79
CA PHE A 92 4.16 -6.43 -16.03
C PHE A 92 5.42 -7.01 -15.38
N ARG A 93 6.53 -6.26 -15.32
CA ARG A 93 7.69 -6.69 -14.55
C ARG A 93 7.35 -6.80 -13.07
N SER A 94 8.06 -7.69 -12.37
CA SER A 94 7.91 -7.85 -10.92
C SER A 94 8.36 -6.58 -10.19
N GLY A 95 7.51 -6.06 -9.30
CA GLY A 95 7.78 -4.84 -8.56
C GLY A 95 6.55 -4.30 -7.84
N ILE A 96 6.69 -3.08 -7.31
CA ILE A 96 5.60 -2.36 -6.65
C ILE A 96 5.30 -1.04 -7.33
N TYR A 97 4.08 -0.57 -7.14
CA TYR A 97 3.60 0.73 -7.59
C TYR A 97 3.36 1.61 -6.38
N VAL A 98 4.05 2.74 -6.32
CA VAL A 98 3.99 3.69 -5.20
C VAL A 98 3.30 4.98 -5.64
N ASP A 99 2.63 5.66 -4.72
CA ASP A 99 2.08 7.00 -4.90
C ASP A 99 3.21 7.95 -5.34
N VAL A 100 3.06 8.59 -6.48
CA VAL A 100 4.08 9.51 -7.02
C VAL A 100 4.31 10.73 -6.13
N THR A 101 3.30 11.11 -5.32
CA THR A 101 3.35 12.31 -4.47
C THR A 101 4.11 12.07 -3.17
N THR A 102 3.94 10.90 -2.55
CA THR A 102 4.47 10.57 -1.22
C THR A 102 5.51 9.46 -1.23
N GLY A 103 5.49 8.60 -2.26
CA GLY A 103 6.28 7.36 -2.29
C GLY A 103 5.64 6.21 -1.52
N GLN A 104 4.40 6.34 -1.00
CA GLN A 104 3.72 5.26 -0.30
C GLN A 104 3.41 4.10 -1.24
N PRO A 105 3.80 2.85 -0.92
CA PRO A 105 3.41 1.66 -1.68
C PRO A 105 1.91 1.45 -1.65
N LEU A 106 1.31 1.27 -2.83
CA LEU A 106 -0.13 1.12 -3.00
C LEU A 106 -0.52 -0.21 -3.62
N PHE A 107 0.22 -0.66 -4.65
CA PHE A 107 -0.11 -1.90 -5.37
C PHE A 107 1.16 -2.73 -5.65
N VAL A 108 0.96 -4.03 -5.88
CA VAL A 108 2.02 -4.95 -6.30
C VAL A 108 1.73 -5.52 -7.68
N SER A 109 2.78 -5.87 -8.42
CA SER A 109 2.68 -6.42 -9.77
C SER A 109 1.94 -7.77 -9.83
N THR A 110 1.94 -8.55 -8.74
CA THR A 110 1.22 -9.83 -8.66
C THR A 110 -0.30 -9.68 -8.64
N ASP A 111 -0.81 -8.51 -8.26
CA ASP A 111 -2.24 -8.18 -8.26
C ASP A 111 -2.66 -7.39 -9.52
N LYS A 112 -1.70 -7.07 -10.43
CA LYS A 112 -1.96 -6.43 -11.71
C LYS A 112 -2.42 -7.44 -12.75
N PHE A 113 -3.41 -7.06 -13.54
CA PHE A 113 -3.91 -7.88 -14.65
C PHE A 113 -4.22 -7.05 -15.90
N GLU A 114 -4.26 -7.72 -17.04
CA GLU A 114 -4.65 -7.10 -18.31
C GLU A 114 -6.17 -6.99 -18.41
N SER A 115 -6.68 -5.78 -18.29
CA SER A 115 -8.12 -5.51 -18.35
C SER A 115 -8.62 -5.07 -19.72
N GLY A 116 -7.70 -4.69 -20.63
CA GLY A 116 -8.03 -4.12 -21.93
C GLY A 116 -8.57 -2.69 -21.89
N CYS A 117 -8.58 -2.02 -20.71
CA CYS A 117 -9.09 -0.65 -20.59
C CYS A 117 -8.08 0.43 -21.00
N GLY A 118 -6.80 0.08 -21.11
CA GLY A 118 -5.74 1.01 -21.51
C GLY A 118 -5.07 1.77 -20.35
N TRP A 119 -5.34 1.39 -19.10
CA TRP A 119 -4.70 1.85 -17.88
C TRP A 119 -4.27 0.67 -17.02
N PRO A 120 -3.26 0.84 -16.13
CA PRO A 120 -2.92 -0.20 -15.18
C PRO A 120 -4.12 -0.57 -14.31
N SER A 121 -4.39 -1.88 -14.24
CA SER A 121 -5.53 -2.43 -13.52
C SER A 121 -5.06 -3.43 -12.48
N PHE A 122 -5.56 -3.27 -11.25
CA PHE A 122 -5.21 -4.13 -10.12
C PHE A 122 -6.47 -4.74 -9.50
N SER A 123 -6.36 -5.96 -8.99
CA SER A 123 -7.47 -6.64 -8.32
C SER A 123 -7.68 -6.15 -6.89
N LYS A 124 -6.63 -5.64 -6.25
CA LYS A 124 -6.65 -5.09 -4.89
C LYS A 124 -5.43 -4.22 -4.62
N PRO A 125 -5.48 -3.33 -3.62
CA PRO A 125 -4.29 -2.65 -3.09
C PRO A 125 -3.48 -3.60 -2.18
N ILE A 126 -2.30 -3.15 -1.75
CA ILE A 126 -1.48 -3.82 -0.72
C ILE A 126 -2.25 -3.89 0.62
N ASP A 127 -2.98 -2.84 0.95
CA ASP A 127 -3.83 -2.71 2.12
C ASP A 127 -4.94 -1.70 1.80
N ASP A 128 -6.21 -2.08 2.04
CA ASP A 128 -7.37 -1.21 1.82
C ASP A 128 -7.31 0.06 2.69
N ALA A 129 -6.63 0.00 3.83
CA ALA A 129 -6.43 1.16 4.70
C ALA A 129 -5.61 2.29 4.06
N LEU A 130 -4.87 2.05 2.97
CA LEU A 130 -4.07 3.04 2.25
C LEU A 130 -4.87 3.93 1.30
N LEU A 131 -6.07 3.48 0.93
CA LEU A 131 -6.92 4.13 -0.05
C LEU A 131 -8.17 4.73 0.59
N ALA A 132 -8.66 5.82 0.01
CA ALA A 132 -9.97 6.37 0.24
C ALA A 132 -10.82 6.19 -1.02
N GLU A 133 -12.03 5.68 -0.85
CA GLU A 133 -13.03 5.53 -1.90
C GLU A 133 -14.12 6.57 -1.72
N LEU A 134 -14.37 7.39 -2.73
CA LEU A 134 -15.29 8.51 -2.69
C LEU A 134 -16.30 8.41 -3.85
N PRO A 135 -17.57 8.76 -3.64
CA PRO A 135 -18.53 8.88 -4.75
C PRO A 135 -18.06 9.92 -5.78
N ASP A 136 -18.13 9.58 -7.06
CA ASP A 136 -17.86 10.48 -8.18
C ASP A 136 -19.01 10.49 -9.17
N ASP A 137 -19.77 11.57 -9.17
CA ASP A 137 -20.92 11.81 -10.04
C ASP A 137 -20.62 12.81 -11.18
N SER A 138 -19.36 13.16 -11.40
CA SER A 138 -18.93 14.25 -12.29
C SER A 138 -19.29 14.04 -13.78
N LEU A 139 -19.48 12.77 -14.24
CA LEU A 139 -19.73 12.43 -15.65
C LEU A 139 -21.13 11.82 -15.90
N LEU A 140 -22.16 12.18 -15.13
CA LEU A 140 -23.51 11.61 -15.22
C LEU A 140 -23.55 10.08 -15.05
N ARG A 141 -22.53 9.51 -14.42
CA ARG A 141 -22.38 8.09 -14.05
C ARG A 141 -21.91 8.02 -12.63
N HIS A 142 -22.53 7.15 -11.84
CA HIS A 142 -22.02 6.83 -10.53
C HIS A 142 -20.73 6.02 -10.67
N ARG A 143 -19.64 6.55 -10.18
CA ARG A 143 -18.33 5.88 -10.10
C ARG A 143 -17.80 6.02 -8.68
N THR A 144 -16.84 5.20 -8.35
CA THR A 144 -16.10 5.31 -7.09
C THR A 144 -14.68 5.77 -7.39
N GLU A 145 -14.38 7.03 -7.03
CA GLU A 145 -13.02 7.57 -7.10
C GLU A 145 -12.14 6.90 -6.06
N VAL A 146 -10.91 6.61 -6.46
CA VAL A 146 -9.85 6.09 -5.57
C VAL A 146 -8.79 7.16 -5.38
N ARG A 147 -8.50 7.49 -4.11
CA ARG A 147 -7.45 8.43 -3.71
C ARG A 147 -6.49 7.77 -2.72
N SER A 148 -5.21 8.17 -2.74
CA SER A 148 -4.29 7.78 -1.68
C SER A 148 -4.61 8.55 -0.39
N LYS A 149 -4.63 7.87 0.77
CA LYS A 149 -4.90 8.56 2.04
C LYS A 149 -3.75 9.46 2.50
N ALA A 150 -2.51 9.03 2.32
CA ALA A 150 -1.35 9.81 2.77
C ALA A 150 -1.14 11.08 1.94
N GLY A 151 -1.27 10.98 0.60
CA GLY A 151 -1.04 12.10 -0.32
C GLY A 151 -2.29 12.91 -0.63
N ASP A 152 -3.49 12.36 -0.36
CA ASP A 152 -4.77 12.85 -0.88
C ASP A 152 -4.73 13.04 -2.41
N ALA A 153 -4.01 12.14 -3.08
CA ALA A 153 -3.81 12.17 -4.52
C ALA A 153 -4.89 11.38 -5.23
N HIS A 154 -5.51 11.95 -6.26
CA HIS A 154 -6.38 11.19 -7.16
C HIS A 154 -5.57 10.11 -7.87
N LEU A 155 -6.03 8.86 -7.80
CA LEU A 155 -5.38 7.72 -8.43
C LEU A 155 -6.15 7.25 -9.66
N GLY A 156 -7.44 7.17 -9.58
CA GLY A 156 -8.34 6.62 -10.59
C GLY A 156 -9.69 6.24 -10.02
N HIS A 157 -10.24 5.11 -10.45
CA HIS A 157 -11.55 4.61 -10.03
C HIS A 157 -11.51 3.10 -9.79
N VAL A 158 -12.41 2.62 -8.94
CA VAL A 158 -12.66 1.19 -8.75
C VAL A 158 -14.01 0.80 -9.36
N PHE A 159 -14.02 -0.39 -9.99
CA PHE A 159 -15.18 -0.98 -10.68
C PHE A 159 -15.40 -2.41 -10.17
N ASP A 160 -16.61 -2.92 -10.34
CA ASP A 160 -17.06 -4.28 -9.97
C ASP A 160 -17.02 -5.27 -11.15
N ASP A 161 -16.26 -4.94 -12.19
CA ASP A 161 -16.10 -5.72 -13.43
C ASP A 161 -14.74 -6.43 -13.54
N GLY A 162 -14.04 -6.58 -12.43
CA GLY A 162 -12.78 -7.32 -12.34
C GLY A 162 -12.94 -8.84 -12.40
N PRO A 163 -11.83 -9.59 -12.50
CA PRO A 163 -11.83 -11.05 -12.51
C PRO A 163 -12.43 -11.61 -11.23
N ARG A 164 -13.45 -12.46 -11.34
CA ARG A 164 -14.16 -13.05 -10.18
C ARG A 164 -13.25 -13.88 -9.30
N GLU A 165 -12.32 -14.58 -9.90
CA GLU A 165 -11.29 -15.39 -9.21
C GLU A 165 -10.31 -14.54 -8.39
N LEU A 166 -10.20 -13.23 -8.68
CA LEU A 166 -9.36 -12.28 -7.96
C LEU A 166 -10.16 -11.34 -7.04
N GLY A 167 -11.44 -11.64 -6.80
CA GLY A 167 -12.31 -10.87 -5.90
C GLY A 167 -13.32 -9.96 -6.60
N GLY A 168 -13.31 -9.87 -7.94
CA GLY A 168 -14.32 -9.17 -8.74
C GLY A 168 -14.13 -7.66 -8.85
N LEU A 169 -13.13 -7.06 -8.18
CA LEU A 169 -12.84 -5.63 -8.28
C LEU A 169 -11.75 -5.35 -9.32
N ARG A 170 -11.84 -4.17 -9.92
CA ARG A 170 -10.83 -3.61 -10.82
C ARG A 170 -10.51 -2.17 -10.42
N TYR A 171 -9.38 -1.98 -9.80
CA TYR A 171 -8.78 -0.68 -9.55
C TYR A 171 -8.10 -0.19 -10.83
N CYS A 172 -8.77 0.72 -11.56
CA CYS A 172 -8.28 1.32 -12.81
C CYS A 172 -7.55 2.62 -12.48
N ILE A 173 -6.23 2.58 -12.49
CA ILE A 173 -5.39 3.61 -11.91
C ILE A 173 -4.60 4.34 -13.02
N ASN A 174 -4.46 5.67 -12.92
CA ASN A 174 -3.63 6.44 -13.83
C ASN A 174 -2.14 6.12 -13.59
N SER A 175 -1.38 5.85 -14.65
CA SER A 175 0.07 5.70 -14.56
C SER A 175 0.74 6.93 -13.97
N ALA A 176 0.27 8.12 -14.33
CA ALA A 176 0.80 9.40 -13.87
C ALA A 176 0.65 9.61 -12.34
N SER A 177 -0.27 8.90 -11.68
CA SER A 177 -0.39 8.92 -10.21
C SER A 177 0.56 7.95 -9.50
N LEU A 178 1.24 7.10 -10.26
CA LEU A 178 2.10 6.04 -9.76
C LEU A 178 3.57 6.25 -10.15
N ARG A 179 4.44 5.58 -9.41
CA ARG A 179 5.82 5.30 -9.81
C ARG A 179 6.07 3.81 -9.62
N PHE A 180 6.52 3.15 -10.67
CA PHE A 180 6.93 1.75 -10.59
C PHE A 180 8.33 1.62 -9.99
N VAL A 181 8.50 0.67 -9.08
CA VAL A 181 9.79 0.29 -8.48
C VAL A 181 10.03 -1.18 -8.79
N PRO A 182 10.98 -1.51 -9.68
CA PRO A 182 11.31 -2.89 -10.01
C PRO A 182 11.80 -3.65 -8.77
N ARG A 183 11.54 -4.96 -8.74
CA ARG A 183 11.92 -5.85 -7.63
C ARG A 183 13.38 -5.71 -7.20
N GLU A 184 14.29 -5.62 -8.18
CA GLU A 184 15.73 -5.50 -7.97
C GLU A 184 16.16 -4.19 -7.30
N GLU A 185 15.33 -3.15 -7.38
CA GLU A 185 15.61 -1.83 -6.79
C GLU A 185 14.92 -1.64 -5.43
N MET A 186 14.00 -2.53 -5.04
CA MET A 186 13.14 -2.35 -3.87
C MET A 186 13.94 -2.24 -2.57
N GLU A 187 14.96 -3.06 -2.36
CA GLU A 187 15.79 -2.98 -1.16
C GLU A 187 16.55 -1.65 -1.09
N ALA A 188 17.19 -1.26 -2.18
CA ALA A 188 17.96 -0.03 -2.25
C ALA A 188 17.09 1.22 -2.06
N ARG A 189 15.83 1.16 -2.45
CA ARG A 189 14.84 2.25 -2.30
C ARG A 189 14.03 2.20 -1.00
N GLY A 190 14.34 1.28 -0.08
CA GLY A 190 13.66 1.18 1.22
C GLY A 190 12.36 0.40 1.21
N TYR A 191 12.04 -0.32 0.12
CA TYR A 191 10.82 -1.12 -0.03
C TYR A 191 11.02 -2.61 0.17
N GLY A 192 12.17 -3.05 0.71
CA GLY A 192 12.53 -4.47 0.89
C GLY A 192 11.50 -5.28 1.68
N LYS A 193 10.78 -4.66 2.63
CA LYS A 193 9.73 -5.32 3.43
C LYS A 193 8.56 -5.86 2.58
N TYR A 194 8.35 -5.33 1.36
CA TYR A 194 7.28 -5.73 0.45
C TYR A 194 7.69 -6.85 -0.52
N LEU A 195 8.97 -7.25 -0.58
CA LEU A 195 9.44 -8.36 -1.44
C LEU A 195 8.67 -9.67 -1.25
N PRO A 196 8.23 -10.06 -0.03
CA PRO A 196 7.43 -11.26 0.16
C PRO A 196 6.08 -11.26 -0.56
N LEU A 197 5.55 -10.09 -0.95
CA LEU A 197 4.29 -9.95 -1.69
C LEU A 197 4.43 -10.28 -3.19
N LEU A 198 5.66 -10.29 -3.70
CA LEU A 198 5.99 -10.54 -5.11
C LEU A 198 6.28 -12.03 -5.37
N LYS A 199 5.40 -12.91 -4.98
CA LYS A 199 5.60 -14.37 -5.14
C LYS A 199 4.99 -14.88 -6.43
#